data_311a2483c5d2af7f5e4ce31e35db6e37
#
_entry.id   311a2483c5d2af7f5e4ce31e35db6e37
#
_cell.length_a   1.000
_cell.length_b   1.000
_cell.length_c   1.000
_cell.angle_alpha   90.00
_cell.angle_beta   90.00
_cell.angle_gamma   90.00
#
_symmetry.space_group_name_H-M   'P 1'
#
loop_
_entity.id
_entity.type
_entity.pdbx_description
1 polymer ?
#
loop_
_entity_poly.entity_id
_entity_poly.type
_entity_poly.pdbx_seq_one_letter_code
_entity_poly.pdbx_strand_id
1 'polypeptide(L)'
;MSQMQPVGNLATLEQATQLGLRPEEFDKIKEILGRTPTFTEMSVYSVMWSEHCSYKNSIVWLKTLPKEGEKMLAKAGEENAGLIDIGDGLACCFKIESHNHPSAIEPYQGAATGVGGINRDIFSMGARPIAQLNSLRFGNIENERTKWLVKGVVKGIGNYGNAFGIPTVGGEVYFDDCYQINPLVNAMSVGIAKVGKTVSAIAEGVGNPVYIYGSATGKDGIHGAAFASKDITEDSAKDLPSVQVGDPFWEKLILEATMELLETTDAVVGMQDMGAAGITCSTSEMSAKSGTGMKVWLDKVPMRQAGMKDWEVLLSESQERMLVVVHKGKEAEVEKIFKKWDLTYAVIGEVTDTGRVQYFMDGELRADIPGESLVLGGGAPVYHREYKEPRYFEEIKKFDLNQIADIDLAAAPAVAKALMAHPNIASKRWVYNQYDSMVGTVNQTTNAPSDAAVVKVKGSNRSIAMTVDCNSRFVYADPFKGAMIAVAEAARNL
;
A
#
# COMPACT_ATOMS: atom_id res chain seq x y z
N MET A 1 -31.99 -7.96 25.14
CA MET A 1 -31.42 -6.59 25.26
C MET A 1 -31.71 -5.88 23.96
N SER A 2 -32.38 -4.68 23.98
CA SER A 2 -32.57 -3.92 22.74
C SER A 2 -31.20 -3.58 22.16
N GLN A 3 -30.95 -3.93 20.90
CA GLN A 3 -29.72 -3.53 20.22
C GLN A 3 -29.66 -2.00 20.21
N MET A 4 -28.56 -1.44 20.74
CA MET A 4 -28.32 0.00 20.61
C MET A 4 -28.24 0.33 19.12
N GLN A 5 -28.97 1.36 18.71
CA GLN A 5 -28.97 1.84 17.34
C GLN A 5 -27.89 2.95 17.21
N PRO A 6 -27.12 3.01 16.13
CA PRO A 6 -26.18 4.08 15.91
C PRO A 6 -26.87 5.45 15.84
N VAL A 7 -26.23 6.44 16.45
CA VAL A 7 -26.69 7.84 16.50
C VAL A 7 -25.95 8.64 15.43
N GLY A 8 -26.70 9.33 14.58
CA GLY A 8 -26.15 10.21 13.53
C GLY A 8 -27.19 10.55 12.45
N ASN A 9 -26.80 11.44 11.55
CA ASN A 9 -27.64 11.75 10.39
C ASN A 9 -27.74 10.53 9.49
N LEU A 10 -28.95 10.19 9.04
CA LEU A 10 -29.14 9.15 8.06
C LEU A 10 -28.57 9.57 6.70
N ALA A 11 -27.91 8.65 6.04
CA ALA A 11 -27.33 8.87 4.73
C ALA A 11 -28.39 8.94 3.62
N THR A 12 -28.14 9.76 2.61
CA THR A 12 -28.97 9.85 1.40
C THR A 12 -28.27 9.18 0.21
N LEU A 13 -29.04 8.79 -0.80
CA LEU A 13 -28.50 8.26 -2.06
C LEU A 13 -27.58 9.28 -2.76
N GLU A 14 -27.91 10.57 -2.69
CA GLU A 14 -27.09 11.62 -3.25
C GLU A 14 -25.70 11.67 -2.60
N GLN A 15 -25.64 11.63 -1.26
CA GLN A 15 -24.38 11.58 -0.52
C GLN A 15 -23.59 10.30 -0.83
N ALA A 16 -24.26 9.15 -0.93
CA ALA A 16 -23.61 7.89 -1.31
C ALA A 16 -22.97 7.99 -2.70
N THR A 17 -23.67 8.56 -3.67
CA THR A 17 -23.14 8.76 -5.04
C THR A 17 -21.98 9.75 -5.05
N GLN A 18 -22.04 10.83 -4.28
CA GLN A 18 -20.93 11.79 -4.15
C GLN A 18 -19.66 11.12 -3.56
N LEU A 19 -19.83 10.15 -2.67
CA LEU A 19 -18.74 9.36 -2.10
C LEU A 19 -18.28 8.18 -2.98
N GLY A 20 -18.85 8.03 -4.19
CA GLY A 20 -18.42 7.03 -5.17
C GLY A 20 -19.12 5.68 -5.07
N LEU A 21 -20.14 5.56 -4.23
CA LEU A 21 -21.02 4.38 -4.19
C LEU A 21 -22.03 4.42 -5.32
N ARG A 22 -22.38 3.28 -5.87
CA ARG A 22 -23.46 3.14 -6.85
C ARG A 22 -24.83 3.02 -6.16
N PRO A 23 -25.92 3.37 -6.83
CA PRO A 23 -27.26 3.20 -6.24
C PRO A 23 -27.52 1.78 -5.73
N GLU A 24 -27.13 0.76 -6.50
CA GLU A 24 -27.27 -0.65 -6.14
C GLU A 24 -26.40 -1.05 -4.94
N GLU A 25 -25.23 -0.41 -4.78
CA GLU A 25 -24.37 -0.62 -3.61
C GLU A 25 -25.02 -0.01 -2.36
N PHE A 26 -25.61 1.17 -2.47
CA PHE A 26 -26.33 1.80 -1.36
C PHE A 26 -27.55 0.98 -0.92
N ASP A 27 -28.30 0.39 -1.86
CA ASP A 27 -29.40 -0.50 -1.54
C ASP A 27 -28.92 -1.79 -0.86
N LYS A 28 -27.81 -2.37 -1.33
CA LYS A 28 -27.19 -3.53 -0.67
C LYS A 28 -26.71 -3.22 0.75
N ILE A 29 -26.17 -2.03 1.02
CA ILE A 29 -25.82 -1.59 2.38
C ILE A 29 -27.05 -1.55 3.29
N LYS A 30 -28.16 -1.01 2.82
CA LYS A 30 -29.43 -1.00 3.58
C LYS A 30 -29.92 -2.42 3.88
N GLU A 31 -29.78 -3.33 2.92
CA GLU A 31 -30.14 -4.74 3.12
C GLU A 31 -29.26 -5.39 4.20
N ILE A 32 -27.93 -5.22 4.12
CA ILE A 32 -26.97 -5.76 5.10
C ILE A 32 -27.24 -5.23 6.51
N LEU A 33 -27.51 -3.94 6.64
CA LEU A 33 -27.74 -3.31 7.93
C LEU A 33 -29.19 -3.50 8.44
N GLY A 34 -30.13 -3.90 7.57
CA GLY A 34 -31.56 -3.96 7.88
C GLY A 34 -32.20 -2.60 8.11
N ARG A 35 -31.53 -1.51 7.77
CA ARG A 35 -31.94 -0.12 7.94
C ARG A 35 -31.15 0.83 7.05
N THR A 36 -31.59 2.07 6.96
CA THR A 36 -30.76 3.12 6.34
C THR A 36 -29.50 3.36 7.18
N PRO A 37 -28.29 3.37 6.55
CA PRO A 37 -27.05 3.65 7.26
C PRO A 37 -27.01 5.08 7.79
N THR A 38 -26.26 5.31 8.87
CA THR A 38 -25.81 6.65 9.22
C THR A 38 -24.80 7.16 8.19
N PHE A 39 -24.56 8.48 8.17
CA PHE A 39 -23.51 9.04 7.30
C PHE A 39 -22.13 8.44 7.58
N THR A 40 -21.83 8.17 8.84
CA THR A 40 -20.58 7.52 9.28
C THR A 40 -20.46 6.11 8.72
N GLU A 41 -21.52 5.29 8.86
CA GLU A 41 -21.53 3.93 8.29
C GLU A 41 -21.39 3.93 6.77
N MET A 42 -22.12 4.81 6.09
CA MET A 42 -22.01 4.95 4.64
C MET A 42 -20.61 5.38 4.23
N SER A 43 -19.97 6.29 4.96
CA SER A 43 -18.60 6.73 4.70
C SER A 43 -17.60 5.58 4.85
N VAL A 44 -17.78 4.72 5.87
CA VAL A 44 -16.99 3.49 6.05
C VAL A 44 -17.14 2.56 4.83
N TYR A 45 -18.39 2.27 4.42
CA TYR A 45 -18.62 1.44 3.24
C TYR A 45 -18.05 2.05 1.96
N SER A 46 -18.14 3.37 1.77
CA SER A 46 -17.67 4.04 0.54
C SER A 46 -16.17 3.84 0.32
N VAL A 47 -15.39 3.85 1.38
CA VAL A 47 -13.94 3.64 1.33
C VAL A 47 -13.62 2.15 1.17
N MET A 48 -14.20 1.29 2.00
CA MET A 48 -13.95 -0.16 1.97
C MET A 48 -14.46 -0.83 0.68
N TRP A 49 -15.51 -0.30 0.06
CA TRP A 49 -16.04 -0.78 -1.22
C TRP A 49 -15.50 0.01 -2.44
N SER A 50 -14.51 0.89 -2.25
CA SER A 50 -13.77 1.47 -3.36
C SER A 50 -13.01 0.38 -4.14
N GLU A 51 -12.68 0.61 -5.40
CA GLU A 51 -11.83 -0.33 -6.16
C GLU A 51 -10.49 -0.56 -5.47
N HIS A 52 -9.95 0.48 -4.85
CA HIS A 52 -8.67 0.43 -4.16
C HIS A 52 -8.65 -0.61 -3.02
N CYS A 53 -9.68 -0.64 -2.16
CA CYS A 53 -9.73 -1.58 -1.03
C CYS A 53 -10.37 -2.92 -1.39
N SER A 54 -11.41 -2.93 -2.23
CA SER A 54 -12.22 -4.13 -2.47
C SER A 54 -11.82 -4.92 -3.71
N TYR A 55 -11.06 -4.34 -4.64
CA TYR A 55 -10.76 -4.96 -5.94
C TYR A 55 -12.03 -5.43 -6.68
N LYS A 56 -13.16 -4.76 -6.45
CA LYS A 56 -14.48 -5.23 -6.90
C LYS A 56 -14.62 -5.46 -8.40
N ASN A 57 -13.80 -4.79 -9.23
CA ASN A 57 -13.80 -4.96 -10.68
C ASN A 57 -12.68 -5.90 -11.17
N SER A 58 -11.64 -6.15 -10.39
CA SER A 58 -10.45 -6.89 -10.80
C SER A 58 -10.26 -8.24 -10.10
N ILE A 59 -10.88 -8.44 -8.93
CA ILE A 59 -10.67 -9.64 -8.10
C ILE A 59 -10.98 -10.96 -8.82
N VAL A 60 -11.94 -10.96 -9.74
CA VAL A 60 -12.30 -12.13 -10.54
C VAL A 60 -11.08 -12.65 -11.33
N TRP A 61 -10.29 -11.73 -11.88
CA TRP A 61 -9.08 -12.03 -12.64
C TRP A 61 -7.91 -12.36 -11.72
N LEU A 62 -7.73 -11.61 -10.64
CA LEU A 62 -6.66 -11.87 -9.67
C LEU A 62 -6.78 -13.27 -9.06
N LYS A 63 -7.99 -13.78 -8.87
CA LYS A 63 -8.23 -15.15 -8.38
C LYS A 63 -7.80 -16.25 -9.37
N THR A 64 -7.53 -15.93 -10.63
CA THR A 64 -7.03 -16.91 -11.61
C THR A 64 -5.51 -17.08 -11.57
N LEU A 65 -4.78 -16.16 -10.91
CA LEU A 65 -3.34 -16.25 -10.76
C LEU A 65 -2.94 -17.39 -9.81
N PRO A 66 -1.75 -18.01 -9.97
CA PRO A 66 -1.25 -19.02 -9.03
C PRO A 66 -1.17 -18.48 -7.62
N LYS A 67 -1.64 -19.26 -6.64
CA LYS A 67 -1.73 -18.86 -5.23
C LYS A 67 -0.89 -19.71 -4.30
N GLU A 68 -0.32 -20.78 -4.80
CA GLU A 68 0.42 -21.78 -4.03
C GLU A 68 1.73 -22.12 -4.72
N GLY A 69 2.75 -22.42 -3.95
CA GLY A 69 4.05 -22.86 -4.42
C GLY A 69 4.84 -23.50 -3.28
N GLU A 70 5.78 -24.41 -3.62
CA GLU A 70 6.54 -25.18 -2.63
C GLU A 70 7.27 -24.33 -1.58
N LYS A 71 7.72 -23.12 -1.97
CA LYS A 71 8.46 -22.20 -1.10
C LYS A 71 7.57 -21.13 -0.46
N MET A 72 6.31 -21.05 -0.82
CA MET A 72 5.38 -20.09 -0.22
C MET A 72 5.00 -20.52 1.18
N LEU A 73 5.19 -19.61 2.14
CA LEU A 73 4.81 -19.78 3.54
C LEU A 73 3.42 -19.20 3.87
N ALA A 74 2.92 -18.33 2.98
CA ALA A 74 1.55 -17.81 3.01
C ALA A 74 0.98 -17.82 1.57
N LYS A 75 -0.30 -18.14 1.45
CA LYS A 75 -1.00 -18.09 0.15
C LYS A 75 -1.15 -16.64 -0.31
N ALA A 76 -1.21 -16.43 -1.62
CA ALA A 76 -1.43 -15.10 -2.16
C ALA A 76 -2.75 -14.49 -1.64
N GLY A 77 -2.68 -13.30 -1.03
CA GLY A 77 -3.80 -12.59 -0.42
C GLY A 77 -4.21 -13.07 0.98
N GLU A 78 -3.45 -13.95 1.60
CA GLU A 78 -3.67 -14.40 2.98
C GLU A 78 -3.08 -13.42 4.00
N GLU A 79 -1.93 -12.83 3.68
CA GLU A 79 -1.21 -11.89 4.54
C GLU A 79 -0.94 -10.55 3.82
N ASN A 80 -0.49 -9.55 4.56
CA ASN A 80 -0.22 -8.20 4.06
C ASN A 80 0.86 -8.17 2.96
N ALA A 81 1.78 -9.14 2.95
CA ALA A 81 2.85 -9.24 1.98
C ALA A 81 3.14 -10.70 1.60
N GLY A 82 3.81 -10.92 0.47
CA GLY A 82 4.30 -12.23 0.06
C GLY A 82 5.36 -12.76 1.04
N LEU A 83 5.32 -14.05 1.32
CA LEU A 83 6.23 -14.70 2.27
C LEU A 83 6.75 -16.01 1.69
N ILE A 84 8.06 -16.12 1.49
CA ILE A 84 8.70 -17.31 0.93
C ILE A 84 9.85 -17.81 1.80
N ASP A 85 9.99 -19.14 1.90
CA ASP A 85 11.10 -19.81 2.57
C ASP A 85 12.38 -19.64 1.74
N ILE A 86 13.42 -19.05 2.34
CA ILE A 86 14.75 -18.92 1.73
C ILE A 86 15.76 -19.88 2.34
N GLY A 87 15.33 -20.80 3.19
CA GLY A 87 16.15 -21.79 3.92
C GLY A 87 16.79 -21.22 5.19
N ASP A 88 17.46 -22.08 5.94
CA ASP A 88 18.14 -21.77 7.20
C ASP A 88 17.17 -21.22 8.29
N GLY A 89 15.87 -21.56 8.20
CA GLY A 89 14.83 -21.03 9.09
C GLY A 89 14.50 -19.56 8.87
N LEU A 90 14.85 -19.00 7.69
CA LEU A 90 14.60 -17.62 7.29
C LEU A 90 13.54 -17.55 6.21
N ALA A 91 12.75 -16.50 6.28
CA ALA A 91 11.74 -16.15 5.28
C ALA A 91 12.03 -14.77 4.68
N CYS A 92 11.83 -14.64 3.38
CA CYS A 92 11.81 -13.38 2.68
C CYS A 92 10.36 -12.88 2.61
N CYS A 93 10.11 -11.71 3.18
CA CYS A 93 8.85 -10.99 3.10
C CYS A 93 8.99 -9.86 2.08
N PHE A 94 8.07 -9.73 1.13
CA PHE A 94 8.18 -8.69 0.09
C PHE A 94 6.81 -8.27 -0.43
N LYS A 95 6.74 -7.00 -0.80
CA LYS A 95 5.55 -6.41 -1.43
C LYS A 95 5.97 -5.27 -2.36
N ILE A 96 5.24 -5.09 -3.45
CA ILE A 96 5.28 -3.90 -4.29
C ILE A 96 3.88 -3.32 -4.37
N GLU A 97 3.78 -2.01 -4.21
CA GLU A 97 2.50 -1.30 -4.21
C GLU A 97 2.61 0.04 -4.92
N SER A 98 1.53 0.48 -5.55
CA SER A 98 1.48 1.77 -6.24
C SER A 98 1.01 2.89 -5.33
N HIS A 99 1.63 4.08 -5.50
CA HIS A 99 1.21 5.33 -4.87
C HIS A 99 1.11 6.45 -5.91
N ASN A 100 0.34 6.20 -6.98
CA ASN A 100 0.31 7.01 -8.20
C ASN A 100 -0.44 8.32 -8.02
N HIS A 101 -1.73 8.25 -7.63
CA HIS A 101 -2.62 9.40 -7.52
C HIS A 101 -2.09 10.48 -6.57
N PRO A 102 -1.68 10.16 -5.34
CA PRO A 102 -1.06 11.15 -4.45
C PRO A 102 0.18 11.80 -5.06
N SER A 103 1.02 11.01 -5.75
CA SER A 103 2.24 11.50 -6.41
C SER A 103 1.96 12.39 -7.61
N ALA A 104 0.81 12.24 -8.28
CA ALA A 104 0.42 13.12 -9.39
C ALA A 104 0.06 14.52 -8.92
N ILE A 105 -0.42 14.68 -7.67
CA ILE A 105 -0.86 15.95 -7.08
C ILE A 105 0.25 16.58 -6.24
N GLU A 106 0.87 15.81 -5.36
CA GLU A 106 1.97 16.23 -4.48
C GLU A 106 3.09 15.18 -4.55
N PRO A 107 3.99 15.28 -5.55
CA PRO A 107 4.93 14.22 -5.87
C PRO A 107 5.91 13.90 -4.75
N TYR A 108 6.29 14.87 -3.93
CA TYR A 108 7.18 14.64 -2.80
C TYR A 108 6.50 13.80 -1.71
N GLN A 109 5.36 14.25 -1.22
CA GLN A 109 4.65 13.57 -0.15
C GLN A 109 4.02 12.26 -0.64
N GLY A 110 3.45 12.25 -1.84
CA GLY A 110 2.88 11.03 -2.42
C GLY A 110 3.91 9.91 -2.55
N ALA A 111 5.12 10.21 -3.02
CA ALA A 111 6.18 9.22 -3.12
C ALA A 111 6.78 8.83 -1.75
N ALA A 112 6.95 9.79 -0.84
CA ALA A 112 7.44 9.56 0.51
C ALA A 112 6.53 8.59 1.28
N THR A 113 5.22 8.84 1.26
CA THR A 113 4.23 7.99 1.94
C THR A 113 4.06 6.62 1.28
N GLY A 114 4.30 6.51 -0.03
CA GLY A 114 4.40 5.21 -0.70
C GLY A 114 5.56 4.35 -0.17
N VAL A 115 6.72 4.96 0.08
CA VAL A 115 7.86 4.27 0.72
C VAL A 115 7.53 3.90 2.18
N GLY A 116 6.89 4.79 2.94
CA GLY A 116 6.48 4.50 4.32
C GLY A 116 5.50 3.31 4.38
N GLY A 117 4.39 3.38 3.65
CA GLY A 117 3.36 2.34 3.64
C GLY A 117 3.91 0.96 3.30
N ILE A 118 4.70 0.86 2.23
CA ILE A 118 5.24 -0.45 1.82
C ILE A 118 6.18 -1.07 2.85
N ASN A 119 6.91 -0.26 3.63
CA ASN A 119 7.75 -0.75 4.71
C ASN A 119 6.92 -1.20 5.92
N ARG A 120 5.83 -0.49 6.24
CA ARG A 120 4.91 -0.88 7.32
C ARG A 120 4.29 -2.24 7.07
N ASP A 121 3.86 -2.54 5.85
CA ASP A 121 3.38 -3.88 5.48
C ASP A 121 4.40 -4.98 5.80
N ILE A 122 5.67 -4.72 5.57
CA ILE A 122 6.74 -5.69 5.83
C ILE A 122 6.95 -5.89 7.33
N PHE A 123 7.13 -4.81 8.10
CA PHE A 123 7.44 -4.98 9.52
C PHE A 123 6.20 -5.26 10.40
N SER A 124 4.98 -4.99 9.93
CA SER A 124 3.75 -5.46 10.58
C SER A 124 3.65 -6.98 10.63
N MET A 125 4.28 -7.66 9.67
CA MET A 125 4.40 -9.13 9.66
C MET A 125 5.58 -9.67 10.49
N GLY A 126 6.31 -8.82 11.20
CA GLY A 126 7.50 -9.22 11.97
C GLY A 126 8.77 -9.40 11.12
N ALA A 127 8.76 -8.97 9.88
CA ALA A 127 9.93 -8.97 9.01
C ALA A 127 10.67 -7.63 9.08
N ARG A 128 11.99 -7.65 9.30
CA ARG A 128 12.80 -6.43 9.26
C ARG A 128 13.10 -6.06 7.82
N PRO A 129 12.69 -4.87 7.33
CA PRO A 129 13.05 -4.38 6.01
C PRO A 129 14.57 -4.28 5.84
N ILE A 130 15.09 -4.72 4.71
CA ILE A 130 16.54 -4.71 4.39
C ILE A 130 16.86 -4.09 3.04
N ALA A 131 15.88 -3.93 2.16
CA ALA A 131 16.06 -3.35 0.83
C ALA A 131 14.79 -2.75 0.27
N GLN A 132 14.94 -1.73 -0.56
CA GLN A 132 13.89 -1.07 -1.33
C GLN A 132 14.24 -1.01 -2.81
N LEU A 133 13.22 -1.12 -3.65
CA LEU A 133 13.30 -0.90 -5.09
C LEU A 133 12.09 -0.05 -5.53
N ASN A 134 12.21 0.62 -6.67
CA ASN A 134 11.11 1.41 -7.19
C ASN A 134 10.94 1.19 -8.70
N SER A 135 9.71 1.12 -9.18
CA SER A 135 9.38 1.14 -10.59
C SER A 135 8.62 2.42 -10.91
N LEU A 136 9.27 3.32 -11.63
CA LEU A 136 8.79 4.69 -11.88
C LEU A 136 8.48 4.91 -13.35
N ARG A 137 7.32 5.48 -13.64
CA ARG A 137 6.88 5.82 -15.00
C ARG A 137 6.42 7.28 -15.03
N PHE A 138 6.92 8.02 -16.00
CA PHE A 138 6.61 9.44 -16.17
C PHE A 138 6.28 9.75 -17.62
N GLY A 139 5.61 10.87 -17.84
CA GLY A 139 5.35 11.41 -19.16
C GLY A 139 6.61 11.91 -19.88
N ASN A 140 6.42 12.70 -20.92
CA ASN A 140 7.51 13.27 -21.71
C ASN A 140 8.38 14.20 -20.85
N ILE A 141 9.67 13.91 -20.75
CA ILE A 141 10.62 14.66 -19.90
C ILE A 141 10.85 16.12 -20.39
N GLU A 142 10.51 16.44 -21.62
CA GLU A 142 10.59 17.83 -22.10
C GLU A 142 9.48 18.70 -21.49
N ASN A 143 8.43 18.12 -20.96
CA ASN A 143 7.35 18.83 -20.31
C ASN A 143 7.73 19.27 -18.89
N GLU A 144 7.50 20.54 -18.56
CA GLU A 144 7.83 21.12 -17.25
C GLU A 144 7.11 20.43 -16.08
N ARG A 145 5.85 19.99 -16.27
CA ARG A 145 5.13 19.23 -15.28
C ARG A 145 5.82 17.89 -15.02
N THR A 146 6.25 17.19 -16.06
CA THR A 146 7.00 15.92 -15.91
C THR A 146 8.29 16.13 -15.14
N LYS A 147 9.05 17.18 -15.44
CA LYS A 147 10.28 17.52 -14.68
C LYS A 147 9.98 17.77 -13.20
N TRP A 148 8.91 18.47 -12.90
CA TRP A 148 8.45 18.71 -11.53
C TRP A 148 8.07 17.41 -10.83
N LEU A 149 7.29 16.54 -11.49
CA LEU A 149 6.93 15.21 -10.97
C LEU A 149 8.16 14.36 -10.68
N VAL A 150 9.08 14.21 -11.64
CA VAL A 150 10.31 13.43 -11.46
C VAL A 150 11.13 13.95 -10.28
N LYS A 151 11.33 15.27 -10.22
CA LYS A 151 12.08 15.90 -9.12
C LYS A 151 11.44 15.66 -7.76
N GLY A 152 10.13 15.83 -7.65
CA GLY A 152 9.39 15.64 -6.41
C GLY A 152 9.38 14.18 -5.97
N VAL A 153 9.03 13.26 -6.86
CA VAL A 153 8.99 11.81 -6.59
C VAL A 153 10.35 11.28 -6.14
N VAL A 154 11.41 11.55 -6.91
CA VAL A 154 12.76 11.08 -6.59
C VAL A 154 13.24 11.63 -5.25
N LYS A 155 12.97 12.92 -4.97
CA LYS A 155 13.30 13.52 -3.70
C LYS A 155 12.49 12.93 -2.53
N GLY A 156 11.21 12.66 -2.72
CA GLY A 156 10.34 12.02 -1.71
C GLY A 156 10.84 10.64 -1.33
N ILE A 157 11.10 9.78 -2.33
CA ILE A 157 11.66 8.44 -2.13
C ILE A 157 13.01 8.52 -1.40
N GLY A 158 13.94 9.39 -1.90
CA GLY A 158 15.26 9.52 -1.33
C GLY A 158 15.25 10.01 0.11
N ASN A 159 14.55 11.09 0.40
CA ASN A 159 14.49 11.65 1.74
C ASN A 159 13.86 10.68 2.75
N TYR A 160 12.76 10.02 2.36
CA TYR A 160 12.10 9.08 3.25
C TYR A 160 12.96 7.83 3.50
N GLY A 161 13.41 7.16 2.44
CA GLY A 161 14.21 5.93 2.55
C GLY A 161 15.55 6.16 3.27
N ASN A 162 16.24 7.26 2.95
CA ASN A 162 17.52 7.61 3.58
C ASN A 162 17.36 7.88 5.09
N ALA A 163 16.33 8.63 5.50
CA ALA A 163 16.08 8.93 6.91
C ALA A 163 15.54 7.73 7.68
N PHE A 164 14.67 6.91 7.05
CA PHE A 164 14.20 5.64 7.60
C PHE A 164 15.34 4.61 7.75
N GLY A 165 16.38 4.72 6.92
CA GLY A 165 17.60 3.95 7.05
C GLY A 165 17.53 2.55 6.42
N ILE A 166 16.78 2.40 5.35
CA ILE A 166 16.74 1.19 4.51
C ILE A 166 17.28 1.52 3.12
N PRO A 167 18.26 0.75 2.57
CA PRO A 167 18.89 1.09 1.31
C PRO A 167 17.94 0.92 0.13
N THR A 168 17.93 1.89 -0.78
CA THR A 168 17.29 1.74 -2.09
C THR A 168 18.34 1.17 -3.05
N VAL A 169 18.19 -0.09 -3.40
CA VAL A 169 19.24 -0.90 -4.04
C VAL A 169 19.04 -1.12 -5.54
N GLY A 170 17.84 -0.84 -6.07
CA GLY A 170 17.52 -1.09 -7.46
C GLY A 170 16.23 -0.37 -7.89
N GLY A 171 15.82 -0.68 -9.11
CA GLY A 171 14.60 -0.13 -9.69
C GLY A 171 14.76 0.28 -11.13
N GLU A 172 13.70 0.85 -11.70
CA GLU A 172 13.68 1.33 -13.07
C GLU A 172 12.96 2.66 -13.20
N VAL A 173 13.33 3.43 -14.22
CA VAL A 173 12.67 4.70 -14.58
C VAL A 173 12.41 4.70 -16.07
N TYR A 174 11.16 4.89 -16.46
CA TYR A 174 10.74 4.88 -17.84
C TYR A 174 9.89 6.11 -18.17
N PHE A 175 9.99 6.59 -19.43
CA PHE A 175 9.27 7.75 -19.92
C PHE A 175 8.40 7.38 -21.12
N ASP A 176 7.12 7.73 -21.06
CA ASP A 176 6.17 7.54 -22.15
C ASP A 176 5.04 8.56 -22.02
N ASP A 177 4.57 9.11 -23.16
CA ASP A 177 3.52 10.14 -23.20
C ASP A 177 2.21 9.67 -22.51
N CYS A 178 1.94 8.35 -22.45
CA CYS A 178 0.76 7.83 -21.79
C CYS A 178 0.74 8.11 -20.27
N TYR A 179 1.89 8.41 -19.66
CA TYR A 179 2.00 8.73 -18.23
C TYR A 179 2.04 10.24 -17.96
N GLN A 180 1.67 11.08 -18.94
CA GLN A 180 1.82 12.53 -18.84
C GLN A 180 0.96 13.14 -17.72
N ILE A 181 -0.24 12.61 -17.48
CA ILE A 181 -1.18 13.10 -16.46
C ILE A 181 -1.01 12.35 -15.15
N ASN A 182 -0.91 11.01 -15.24
CA ASN A 182 -0.83 10.12 -14.09
C ASN A 182 0.48 9.32 -14.13
N PRO A 183 1.51 9.76 -13.39
CA PRO A 183 2.75 8.99 -13.27
C PRO A 183 2.48 7.68 -12.52
N LEU A 184 3.28 6.65 -12.78
CA LEU A 184 3.28 5.46 -11.94
C LEU A 184 4.44 5.51 -10.96
N VAL A 185 4.13 5.39 -9.69
CA VAL A 185 5.10 5.35 -8.59
C VAL A 185 4.84 4.05 -7.83
N ASN A 186 5.65 3.04 -8.10
CA ASN A 186 5.54 1.76 -7.42
C ASN A 186 6.74 1.61 -6.49
N ALA A 187 6.47 1.43 -5.21
CA ALA A 187 7.47 1.20 -4.17
C ALA A 187 7.47 -0.28 -3.77
N MET A 188 8.64 -0.88 -3.72
CA MET A 188 8.84 -2.25 -3.26
C MET A 188 9.70 -2.25 -2.01
N SER A 189 9.33 -3.06 -1.03
CA SER A 189 10.14 -3.36 0.14
C SER A 189 10.35 -4.86 0.30
N VAL A 190 11.54 -5.21 0.76
CA VAL A 190 11.96 -6.59 1.04
C VAL A 190 12.51 -6.66 2.45
N GLY A 191 12.00 -7.60 3.24
CA GLY A 191 12.43 -7.82 4.61
C GLY A 191 12.69 -9.29 4.92
N ILE A 192 13.29 -9.53 6.08
CA ILE A 192 13.63 -10.86 6.56
C ILE A 192 12.90 -11.14 7.88
N ALA A 193 12.23 -12.28 7.93
CA ALA A 193 11.63 -12.84 9.13
C ALA A 193 12.22 -14.22 9.46
N LYS A 194 12.00 -14.69 10.68
CA LYS A 194 12.23 -16.09 11.03
C LYS A 194 10.99 -16.90 10.73
N VAL A 195 11.16 -18.06 10.11
CA VAL A 195 10.04 -19.00 9.84
C VAL A 195 9.31 -19.33 11.15
N GLY A 196 7.98 -19.22 11.15
CA GLY A 196 7.13 -19.44 12.33
C GLY A 196 7.16 -18.32 13.39
N LYS A 197 7.77 -17.17 13.08
CA LYS A 197 7.77 -15.96 13.94
C LYS A 197 7.10 -14.76 13.28
N THR A 198 6.35 -14.99 12.22
CA THR A 198 5.56 -13.95 11.56
C THR A 198 4.28 -13.66 12.34
N VAL A 199 3.80 -12.43 12.22
CA VAL A 199 2.56 -11.96 12.83
C VAL A 199 1.52 -11.77 11.74
N SER A 200 0.31 -12.21 11.99
CA SER A 200 -0.84 -12.03 11.10
C SER A 200 -1.71 -10.85 11.55
N ALA A 201 -2.45 -10.28 10.60
CA ALA A 201 -3.44 -9.25 10.87
C ALA A 201 -4.74 -9.90 11.41
N ILE A 202 -4.72 -10.35 12.66
CA ILE A 202 -5.84 -11.04 13.34
C ILE A 202 -6.24 -10.32 14.63
N ALA A 203 -7.52 -10.53 15.05
CA ALA A 203 -8.07 -10.00 16.29
C ALA A 203 -8.75 -11.11 17.06
N GLU A 204 -7.96 -11.90 17.76
CA GLU A 204 -8.45 -13.03 18.56
C GLU A 204 -8.47 -12.70 20.06
N GLY A 205 -9.26 -13.48 20.81
CA GLY A 205 -9.36 -13.39 22.27
C GLY A 205 -10.28 -12.26 22.74
N VAL A 206 -11.53 -12.60 23.04
CA VAL A 206 -12.53 -11.64 23.54
C VAL A 206 -12.03 -10.92 24.80
N GLY A 207 -12.12 -9.60 24.78
CA GLY A 207 -11.64 -8.73 25.87
C GLY A 207 -10.14 -8.37 25.76
N ASN A 208 -9.43 -8.82 24.73
CA ASN A 208 -8.08 -8.35 24.46
C ASN A 208 -8.11 -6.88 24.06
N PRO A 209 -7.24 -6.02 24.64
CA PRO A 209 -7.19 -4.61 24.31
C PRO A 209 -6.61 -4.37 22.90
N VAL A 210 -7.17 -3.37 22.23
CA VAL A 210 -6.74 -2.89 20.91
C VAL A 210 -6.03 -1.56 21.09
N TYR A 211 -4.78 -1.52 20.72
CA TYR A 211 -3.94 -0.33 20.78
C TYR A 211 -3.75 0.31 19.41
N ILE A 212 -3.74 1.63 19.37
CA ILE A 212 -3.10 2.42 18.32
C ILE A 212 -1.77 2.94 18.84
N TYR A 213 -0.72 2.94 18.02
CA TYR A 213 0.56 3.56 18.35
C TYR A 213 1.23 4.18 17.13
N GLY A 214 2.09 5.18 17.37
CA GLY A 214 2.79 5.95 16.33
C GLY A 214 2.39 7.40 16.33
N SER A 215 2.17 7.99 15.17
CA SER A 215 1.78 9.39 15.01
C SER A 215 0.34 9.66 15.46
N ALA A 216 0.07 10.89 15.88
CA ALA A 216 -1.30 11.31 16.18
C ALA A 216 -2.13 11.49 14.89
N THR A 217 -3.40 11.18 14.98
CA THR A 217 -4.36 11.24 13.86
C THR A 217 -4.72 12.68 13.51
N GLY A 218 -4.64 13.03 12.24
CA GLY A 218 -5.08 14.31 11.67
C GLY A 218 -6.12 14.11 10.58
N LYS A 219 -6.45 15.15 9.84
CA LYS A 219 -7.41 15.11 8.71
C LYS A 219 -6.75 14.75 7.37
N ASP A 220 -5.57 14.16 7.40
CA ASP A 220 -4.85 13.80 6.18
C ASP A 220 -5.45 12.54 5.55
N GLY A 221 -5.44 12.50 4.22
CA GLY A 221 -5.83 11.33 3.46
C GLY A 221 -7.31 10.95 3.56
N ILE A 222 -8.17 11.78 4.16
CA ILE A 222 -9.60 11.50 4.23
C ILE A 222 -10.14 11.33 2.81
N HIS A 223 -10.77 10.20 2.54
CA HIS A 223 -11.18 9.73 1.22
C HIS A 223 -10.03 9.42 0.23
N GLY A 224 -8.78 9.25 0.70
CA GLY A 224 -7.63 8.93 -0.15
C GLY A 224 -7.84 7.66 -0.97
N ALA A 225 -8.31 6.58 -0.38
CA ALA A 225 -8.63 5.33 -1.08
C ALA A 225 -9.75 5.51 -2.15
N ALA A 226 -10.76 6.33 -1.87
CA ALA A 226 -11.78 6.67 -2.85
C ALA A 226 -11.22 7.56 -3.97
N PHE A 227 -10.33 8.51 -3.64
CA PHE A 227 -9.61 9.33 -4.61
C PHE A 227 -8.72 8.49 -5.53
N ALA A 228 -8.00 7.51 -4.99
CA ALA A 228 -7.16 6.59 -5.77
C ALA A 228 -7.96 5.74 -6.79
N SER A 229 -9.29 5.72 -6.69
CA SER A 229 -10.19 5.01 -7.61
C SER A 229 -10.83 5.93 -8.66
N LYS A 230 -10.46 7.22 -8.72
CA LYS A 230 -11.00 8.21 -9.69
C LYS A 230 -10.00 8.51 -10.81
N ASP A 231 -10.50 9.03 -11.91
CA ASP A 231 -9.65 9.58 -12.98
C ASP A 231 -8.98 10.88 -12.50
N ILE A 232 -7.70 11.05 -12.82
CA ILE A 232 -6.97 12.29 -12.60
C ILE A 232 -7.27 13.26 -13.75
N THR A 233 -7.66 14.48 -13.39
CA THR A 233 -7.94 15.58 -14.31
C THR A 233 -7.15 16.82 -13.90
N GLU A 234 -7.21 17.88 -14.71
CA GLU A 234 -6.60 19.18 -14.37
C GLU A 234 -7.19 19.80 -13.08
N ASP A 235 -8.44 19.44 -12.75
CA ASP A 235 -9.12 19.88 -11.53
C ASP A 235 -8.74 19.11 -10.27
N SER A 236 -7.98 18.02 -10.38
CA SER A 236 -7.62 17.14 -9.24
C SER A 236 -6.73 17.82 -8.20
N ALA A 237 -6.18 19.01 -8.46
CA ALA A 237 -5.51 19.81 -7.44
C ALA A 237 -6.43 20.16 -6.23
N LYS A 238 -7.75 20.10 -6.40
CA LYS A 238 -8.73 20.28 -5.33
C LYS A 238 -8.74 19.12 -4.34
N ASP A 239 -8.22 17.95 -4.75
CA ASP A 239 -8.12 16.75 -3.92
C ASP A 239 -6.83 16.71 -3.07
N LEU A 240 -6.05 17.80 -3.01
CA LEU A 240 -4.84 17.91 -2.18
C LEU A 240 -5.04 17.49 -0.71
N PRO A 241 -6.18 17.75 -0.04
CA PRO A 241 -6.43 17.24 1.31
C PRO A 241 -6.47 15.71 1.42
N SER A 242 -6.65 14.99 0.31
CA SER A 242 -6.60 13.52 0.26
C SER A 242 -5.17 12.96 0.20
N VAL A 243 -4.15 13.82 0.13
CA VAL A 243 -2.74 13.41 0.17
C VAL A 243 -2.25 13.33 1.61
N GLN A 244 -1.60 12.23 1.93
CA GLN A 244 -0.98 12.02 3.24
C GLN A 244 0.35 12.77 3.35
N VAL A 245 0.80 13.02 4.58
CA VAL A 245 2.12 13.58 4.90
C VAL A 245 2.94 12.53 5.64
N GLY A 246 4.14 12.24 5.13
CA GLY A 246 5.02 11.21 5.69
C GLY A 246 6.13 11.81 6.57
N ASP A 247 6.42 11.16 7.69
CA ASP A 247 7.51 11.47 8.61
C ASP A 247 8.40 10.22 8.85
N PRO A 248 9.54 10.11 8.13
CA PRO A 248 10.41 8.94 8.24
C PRO A 248 11.07 8.79 9.62
N PHE A 249 11.14 9.83 10.42
CA PHE A 249 11.65 9.74 11.80
C PHE A 249 10.68 8.93 12.67
N TRP A 250 9.39 9.27 12.63
CA TRP A 250 8.38 8.50 13.34
C TRP A 250 8.29 7.07 12.83
N GLU A 251 8.37 6.88 11.52
CA GLU A 251 8.39 5.53 10.93
C GLU A 251 9.55 4.69 11.47
N LYS A 252 10.73 5.29 11.62
CA LYS A 252 11.90 4.61 12.18
C LYS A 252 11.68 4.19 13.64
N LEU A 253 11.10 5.06 14.45
CA LEU A 253 10.79 4.74 15.85
C LEU A 253 9.77 3.59 15.94
N ILE A 254 8.74 3.61 15.09
CA ILE A 254 7.74 2.55 15.02
C ILE A 254 8.36 1.23 14.61
N LEU A 255 9.22 1.21 13.59
CA LEU A 255 9.94 0.01 13.18
C LEU A 255 10.71 -0.61 14.34
N GLU A 256 11.54 0.18 15.03
CA GLU A 256 12.39 -0.36 16.09
C GLU A 256 11.56 -0.80 17.31
N ALA A 257 10.51 -0.06 17.66
CA ALA A 257 9.59 -0.46 18.73
C ALA A 257 8.83 -1.75 18.38
N THR A 258 8.35 -1.87 17.16
CA THR A 258 7.64 -3.07 16.67
C THR A 258 8.56 -4.30 16.70
N MET A 259 9.78 -4.17 16.17
CA MET A 259 10.73 -5.27 16.17
C MET A 259 11.12 -5.68 17.60
N GLU A 260 11.38 -4.73 18.50
CA GLU A 260 11.65 -5.00 19.90
C GLU A 260 10.47 -5.71 20.59
N LEU A 261 9.24 -5.22 20.34
CA LEU A 261 8.02 -5.81 20.89
C LEU A 261 7.89 -7.30 20.50
N LEU A 262 8.10 -7.60 19.24
CA LEU A 262 7.98 -8.96 18.70
C LEU A 262 9.16 -9.89 19.08
N GLU A 263 10.34 -9.32 19.31
CA GLU A 263 11.53 -10.08 19.68
C GLU A 263 11.60 -10.38 21.18
N THR A 264 11.09 -9.49 22.04
CA THR A 264 11.30 -9.55 23.49
C THR A 264 10.07 -9.92 24.29
N THR A 265 8.89 -9.95 23.68
CA THR A 265 7.63 -10.30 24.37
C THR A 265 6.83 -11.34 23.57
N ASP A 266 5.83 -11.92 24.21
CA ASP A 266 4.75 -12.71 23.61
C ASP A 266 3.38 -12.00 23.77
N ALA A 267 3.41 -10.67 23.89
CA ALA A 267 2.23 -9.88 24.19
C ALA A 267 1.31 -9.68 22.98
N VAL A 268 1.81 -9.80 21.75
CA VAL A 268 1.07 -9.51 20.52
C VAL A 268 0.23 -10.69 20.09
N VAL A 269 -1.06 -10.45 19.87
CA VAL A 269 -2.00 -11.41 19.26
C VAL A 269 -1.99 -11.24 17.73
N GLY A 270 -2.13 -10.02 17.26
CA GLY A 270 -2.12 -9.67 15.85
C GLY A 270 -1.84 -8.20 15.67
N MET A 271 -1.42 -7.83 14.46
CA MET A 271 -0.98 -6.47 14.15
C MET A 271 -1.27 -6.14 12.70
N GLN A 272 -1.58 -4.88 12.43
CA GLN A 272 -1.73 -4.35 11.09
C GLN A 272 -1.28 -2.89 11.03
N ASP A 273 -0.73 -2.46 9.91
CA ASP A 273 -0.48 -1.05 9.65
C ASP A 273 -1.80 -0.31 9.35
N MET A 274 -1.75 1.00 9.39
CA MET A 274 -2.86 1.86 9.02
C MET A 274 -2.50 2.62 7.75
N GLY A 275 -2.68 1.96 6.62
CA GLY A 275 -2.55 2.55 5.29
C GLY A 275 -3.86 3.14 4.79
N ALA A 276 -4.34 2.67 3.64
CA ALA A 276 -5.61 3.08 3.05
C ALA A 276 -6.78 2.86 4.03
N ALA A 277 -7.68 3.82 4.09
CA ALA A 277 -8.85 3.82 4.98
C ALA A 277 -8.56 3.73 6.50
N GLY A 278 -7.31 3.86 6.91
CA GLY A 278 -6.89 4.06 8.31
C GLY A 278 -7.47 3.06 9.31
N ILE A 279 -8.11 3.58 10.38
CA ILE A 279 -8.73 2.76 11.44
C ILE A 279 -9.81 1.83 10.90
N THR A 280 -10.55 2.28 9.91
CA THR A 280 -11.63 1.52 9.28
C THR A 280 -11.11 0.22 8.68
N CYS A 281 -10.05 0.28 7.86
CA CYS A 281 -9.46 -0.88 7.21
C CYS A 281 -8.89 -1.86 8.23
N SER A 282 -7.99 -1.39 9.08
CA SER A 282 -7.29 -2.25 10.05
C SER A 282 -8.24 -2.98 11.00
N THR A 283 -9.25 -2.29 11.54
CA THR A 283 -10.23 -2.93 12.45
C THR A 283 -11.15 -3.91 11.75
N SER A 284 -11.57 -3.59 10.51
CA SER A 284 -12.48 -4.45 9.73
C SER A 284 -11.78 -5.72 9.26
N GLU A 285 -10.58 -5.60 8.71
CA GLU A 285 -9.82 -6.74 8.18
C GLU A 285 -9.39 -7.70 9.27
N MET A 286 -8.83 -7.18 10.38
CA MET A 286 -8.43 -8.02 11.52
C MET A 286 -9.63 -8.74 12.14
N SER A 287 -10.78 -8.06 12.27
CA SER A 287 -12.01 -8.67 12.79
C SER A 287 -12.57 -9.74 11.85
N ALA A 288 -12.65 -9.43 10.56
CA ALA A 288 -13.20 -10.36 9.56
C ALA A 288 -12.33 -11.62 9.41
N LYS A 289 -11.00 -11.45 9.38
CA LYS A 289 -10.05 -12.58 9.29
C LYS A 289 -10.16 -13.55 10.46
N SER A 290 -10.52 -13.05 11.64
CA SER A 290 -10.68 -13.86 12.86
C SER A 290 -12.13 -14.31 13.13
N GLY A 291 -13.10 -13.83 12.36
CA GLY A 291 -14.52 -14.05 12.64
C GLY A 291 -14.99 -13.40 13.95
N THR A 292 -14.28 -12.40 14.44
CA THR A 292 -14.53 -11.65 15.66
C THR A 292 -15.12 -10.27 15.39
N GLY A 293 -15.29 -9.45 16.40
CA GLY A 293 -15.66 -8.05 16.30
C GLY A 293 -14.73 -7.18 17.15
N MET A 294 -14.93 -5.89 17.03
CA MET A 294 -14.26 -4.90 17.88
C MET A 294 -15.21 -3.81 18.32
N LYS A 295 -15.05 -3.37 19.57
CA LYS A 295 -15.53 -2.06 20.03
C LYS A 295 -14.37 -1.08 19.99
N VAL A 296 -14.57 0.06 19.36
CA VAL A 296 -13.54 1.09 19.20
C VAL A 296 -14.08 2.43 19.71
N TRP A 297 -13.32 3.08 20.59
CA TRP A 297 -13.64 4.39 21.16
C TRP A 297 -12.82 5.47 20.45
N LEU A 298 -13.46 6.19 19.53
CA LEU A 298 -12.82 7.18 18.66
C LEU A 298 -12.28 8.40 19.44
N ASP A 299 -12.93 8.76 20.53
CA ASP A 299 -12.50 9.81 21.45
C ASP A 299 -11.21 9.48 22.21
N LYS A 300 -10.80 8.21 22.23
CA LYS A 300 -9.50 7.78 22.79
C LYS A 300 -8.35 7.78 21.78
N VAL A 301 -8.65 7.95 20.50
CA VAL A 301 -7.61 8.04 19.47
C VAL A 301 -6.80 9.33 19.66
N PRO A 302 -5.46 9.25 19.75
CA PRO A 302 -4.63 10.43 19.83
C PRO A 302 -4.79 11.30 18.57
N MET A 303 -5.25 12.54 18.72
CA MET A 303 -5.55 13.44 17.61
C MET A 303 -4.62 14.66 17.61
N ARG A 304 -4.18 15.10 16.42
CA ARG A 304 -3.43 16.36 16.21
C ARG A 304 -4.34 17.57 16.12
N GLN A 305 -5.63 17.37 15.82
CA GLN A 305 -6.60 18.41 15.58
C GLN A 305 -7.80 18.21 16.49
N ALA A 306 -8.22 19.26 17.15
CA ALA A 306 -9.44 19.24 17.96
C ALA A 306 -10.69 19.25 17.07
N GLY A 307 -11.78 18.64 17.57
CA GLY A 307 -13.08 18.71 16.92
C GLY A 307 -13.21 17.88 15.64
N MET A 308 -12.37 16.86 15.47
CA MET A 308 -12.57 15.88 14.41
C MET A 308 -13.90 15.13 14.63
N LYS A 309 -14.65 14.93 13.55
CA LYS A 309 -15.88 14.14 13.55
C LYS A 309 -15.54 12.64 13.55
N ASP A 310 -16.48 11.82 13.94
CA ASP A 310 -16.38 10.36 13.97
C ASP A 310 -15.89 9.77 12.63
N TRP A 311 -16.52 10.12 11.51
CA TRP A 311 -16.12 9.67 10.18
C TRP A 311 -14.73 10.23 9.76
N GLU A 312 -14.35 11.45 10.19
CA GLU A 312 -13.03 12.01 9.91
C GLU A 312 -11.91 11.22 10.62
N VAL A 313 -12.16 10.78 11.85
CA VAL A 313 -11.22 9.94 12.60
C VAL A 313 -11.09 8.56 11.97
N LEU A 314 -12.22 7.97 11.57
CA LEU A 314 -12.26 6.63 10.95
C LEU A 314 -11.57 6.56 9.60
N LEU A 315 -11.79 7.56 8.74
CA LEU A 315 -11.30 7.59 7.37
C LEU A 315 -9.94 8.30 7.22
N SER A 316 -9.40 8.84 8.30
CA SER A 316 -8.06 9.46 8.26
C SER A 316 -7.02 8.43 7.88
N GLU A 317 -6.19 8.77 6.90
CA GLU A 317 -5.04 7.98 6.46
C GLU A 317 -3.72 8.61 6.93
N SER A 318 -3.72 9.32 8.08
CA SER A 318 -2.48 9.81 8.70
C SER A 318 -1.48 8.68 8.78
N GLN A 319 -0.28 8.95 8.28
CA GLN A 319 0.78 7.96 8.16
C GLN A 319 1.43 7.64 9.51
N GLU A 320 2.32 6.67 9.52
CA GLU A 320 3.10 6.26 10.70
C GLU A 320 2.22 5.86 11.89
N ARG A 321 1.18 5.05 11.63
CA ARG A 321 0.31 4.49 12.66
C ARG A 321 0.16 2.99 12.50
N MET A 322 0.08 2.29 13.62
CA MET A 322 -0.10 0.84 13.70
C MET A 322 -1.25 0.50 14.63
N LEU A 323 -1.98 -0.57 14.31
CA LEU A 323 -2.95 -1.22 15.20
C LEU A 323 -2.37 -2.52 15.72
N VAL A 324 -2.47 -2.76 17.02
CA VAL A 324 -2.04 -4.01 17.62
C VAL A 324 -3.06 -4.52 18.65
N VAL A 325 -3.41 -5.79 18.54
CA VAL A 325 -4.19 -6.53 19.55
C VAL A 325 -3.22 -7.18 20.52
N VAL A 326 -3.40 -6.94 21.80
CA VAL A 326 -2.50 -7.36 22.86
C VAL A 326 -3.18 -8.37 23.77
N HIS A 327 -2.47 -9.40 24.22
CA HIS A 327 -2.99 -10.32 25.21
C HIS A 327 -3.34 -9.60 26.52
N LYS A 328 -4.58 -9.75 26.98
CA LYS A 328 -5.05 -9.16 28.23
C LYS A 328 -4.12 -9.55 29.41
N GLY A 329 -3.68 -8.54 30.16
CA GLY A 329 -2.74 -8.68 31.26
C GLY A 329 -1.27 -8.46 30.87
N LYS A 330 -0.96 -8.23 29.58
CA LYS A 330 0.38 -7.93 29.08
C LYS A 330 0.57 -6.47 28.65
N GLU A 331 -0.40 -5.62 28.95
CA GLU A 331 -0.42 -4.20 28.57
C GLU A 331 0.85 -3.47 29.03
N ALA A 332 1.29 -3.73 30.27
CA ALA A 332 2.46 -3.07 30.85
C ALA A 332 3.78 -3.40 30.11
N GLU A 333 3.90 -4.59 29.52
CA GLU A 333 5.07 -4.98 28.72
C GLU A 333 5.13 -4.13 27.44
N VAL A 334 3.99 -4.01 26.77
CA VAL A 334 3.84 -3.25 25.52
C VAL A 334 4.07 -1.75 25.76
N GLU A 335 3.41 -1.17 26.77
CA GLU A 335 3.54 0.25 27.10
C GLU A 335 4.96 0.64 27.53
N LYS A 336 5.70 -0.27 28.16
CA LYS A 336 7.11 -0.06 28.50
C LYS A 336 7.96 0.17 27.25
N ILE A 337 7.70 -0.60 26.19
CA ILE A 337 8.42 -0.50 24.92
C ILE A 337 8.02 0.80 24.21
N PHE A 338 6.72 1.11 24.14
CA PHE A 338 6.26 2.35 23.52
C PHE A 338 6.82 3.60 24.21
N LYS A 339 6.86 3.60 25.56
CA LYS A 339 7.49 4.68 26.34
C LYS A 339 9.00 4.79 26.09
N LYS A 340 9.70 3.66 25.98
CA LYS A 340 11.14 3.63 25.67
C LYS A 340 11.45 4.33 24.34
N TRP A 341 10.60 4.09 23.32
CA TRP A 341 10.75 4.67 21.99
C TRP A 341 10.05 6.02 21.79
N ASP A 342 9.56 6.62 22.88
CA ASP A 342 8.86 7.92 22.89
C ASP A 342 7.67 7.97 21.92
N LEU A 343 6.98 6.83 21.75
CA LEU A 343 5.83 6.73 20.86
C LEU A 343 4.54 7.20 21.54
N THR A 344 3.71 7.92 20.82
CA THR A 344 2.30 8.13 21.19
C THR A 344 1.56 6.81 21.07
N TYR A 345 0.75 6.45 22.06
CA TYR A 345 -0.10 5.26 22.03
C TYR A 345 -1.36 5.43 22.88
N ALA A 346 -2.38 4.65 22.57
CA ALA A 346 -3.60 4.58 23.37
C ALA A 346 -4.29 3.23 23.20
N VAL A 347 -4.99 2.78 24.26
CA VAL A 347 -6.01 1.72 24.14
C VAL A 347 -7.26 2.33 23.56
N ILE A 348 -7.57 1.99 22.33
CA ILE A 348 -8.72 2.56 21.60
C ILE A 348 -9.89 1.58 21.50
N GLY A 349 -9.72 0.33 21.92
CA GLY A 349 -10.78 -0.65 21.76
C GLY A 349 -10.54 -1.96 22.50
N GLU A 350 -11.46 -2.88 22.28
CA GLU A 350 -11.40 -4.25 22.74
C GLU A 350 -12.00 -5.22 21.71
N VAL A 351 -11.46 -6.44 21.67
CA VAL A 351 -11.98 -7.52 20.82
C VAL A 351 -13.29 -8.06 21.41
N THR A 352 -14.26 -8.36 20.55
CA THR A 352 -15.58 -8.92 20.93
C THR A 352 -15.89 -10.20 20.12
N ASP A 353 -16.93 -10.91 20.52
CA ASP A 353 -17.46 -12.10 19.82
C ASP A 353 -18.65 -11.77 18.89
N THR A 354 -18.89 -10.50 18.62
CA THR A 354 -20.10 -10.06 17.93
C THR A 354 -20.06 -10.20 16.40
N GLY A 355 -18.86 -10.40 15.81
CA GLY A 355 -18.65 -10.34 14.36
C GLY A 355 -18.84 -8.94 13.77
N ARG A 356 -18.92 -7.91 14.63
CA ARG A 356 -19.25 -6.54 14.24
C ARG A 356 -18.17 -5.57 14.69
N VAL A 357 -17.89 -4.57 13.85
CA VAL A 357 -17.10 -3.42 14.26
C VAL A 357 -18.04 -2.30 14.71
N GLN A 358 -17.85 -1.89 15.96
CA GLN A 358 -18.70 -0.92 16.64
C GLN A 358 -17.85 0.29 17.03
N TYR A 359 -18.20 1.46 16.51
CA TYR A 359 -17.44 2.68 16.73
C TYR A 359 -18.22 3.63 17.63
N PHE A 360 -17.60 4.03 18.74
CA PHE A 360 -18.16 4.93 19.74
C PHE A 360 -17.43 6.25 19.74
N MET A 361 -18.15 7.34 19.96
CA MET A 361 -17.60 8.67 20.21
C MET A 361 -18.47 9.42 21.20
N ASP A 362 -17.83 10.01 22.22
CA ASP A 362 -18.54 10.70 23.31
C ASP A 362 -19.59 9.83 24.03
N GLY A 363 -19.31 8.53 24.15
CA GLY A 363 -20.22 7.56 24.78
C GLY A 363 -21.38 7.09 23.90
N GLU A 364 -21.53 7.63 22.68
CA GLU A 364 -22.58 7.24 21.74
C GLU A 364 -22.05 6.28 20.68
N LEU A 365 -22.85 5.29 20.31
CA LEU A 365 -22.59 4.40 19.17
C LEU A 365 -22.79 5.17 17.86
N ARG A 366 -21.75 5.35 17.06
CA ARG A 366 -21.76 6.09 15.79
C ARG A 366 -21.93 5.18 14.57
N ALA A 367 -21.37 3.97 14.64
CA ALA A 367 -21.51 2.98 13.59
C ALA A 367 -21.50 1.57 14.19
N ASP A 368 -22.28 0.67 13.60
CA ASP A 368 -22.39 -0.74 13.96
C ASP A 368 -22.52 -1.58 12.68
N ILE A 369 -21.43 -2.20 12.25
CA ILE A 369 -21.29 -2.79 10.91
C ILE A 369 -20.79 -4.22 11.05
N PRO A 370 -21.38 -5.21 10.35
CA PRO A 370 -20.79 -6.54 10.26
C PRO A 370 -19.39 -6.45 9.62
N GLY A 371 -18.32 -6.85 10.33
CA GLY A 371 -16.95 -6.70 9.86
C GLY A 371 -16.71 -7.39 8.51
N GLU A 372 -17.23 -8.60 8.35
CA GLU A 372 -17.14 -9.36 7.10
C GLU A 372 -17.74 -8.62 5.90
N SER A 373 -18.79 -7.81 6.10
CA SER A 373 -19.44 -7.08 5.00
C SER A 373 -18.57 -6.01 4.35
N LEU A 374 -17.50 -5.59 5.02
CA LEU A 374 -16.61 -4.52 4.57
C LEU A 374 -15.46 -5.03 3.71
N VAL A 375 -15.07 -6.29 3.88
CA VAL A 375 -13.80 -6.82 3.35
C VAL A 375 -13.98 -7.64 2.07
N LEU A 376 -12.89 -7.80 1.37
CA LEU A 376 -12.79 -8.64 0.19
C LEU A 376 -13.04 -10.12 0.54
N GLY A 377 -13.93 -10.73 -0.22
CA GLY A 377 -14.34 -12.14 0.00
C GLY A 377 -15.51 -12.30 0.95
N GLY A 378 -15.89 -11.25 1.67
CA GLY A 378 -17.10 -11.17 2.49
C GLY A 378 -18.26 -10.49 1.75
N GLY A 379 -18.76 -9.36 2.27
CA GLY A 379 -19.91 -8.65 1.68
C GLY A 379 -19.62 -7.65 0.57
N ALA A 380 -18.34 -7.30 0.33
CA ALA A 380 -17.97 -6.34 -0.69
C ALA A 380 -18.45 -6.76 -2.09
N PRO A 381 -18.92 -5.82 -2.93
CA PRO A 381 -19.40 -6.14 -4.28
C PRO A 381 -18.31 -6.80 -5.14
N VAL A 382 -18.72 -7.69 -6.03
CA VAL A 382 -17.84 -8.27 -7.06
C VAL A 382 -18.51 -8.09 -8.41
N TYR A 383 -17.83 -7.45 -9.35
CA TYR A 383 -18.34 -7.19 -10.68
C TYR A 383 -17.63 -8.03 -11.73
N HIS A 384 -18.40 -8.68 -12.59
CA HIS A 384 -17.89 -9.30 -13.80
C HIS A 384 -17.88 -8.26 -14.92
N ARG A 385 -16.70 -7.80 -15.30
CA ARG A 385 -16.53 -6.83 -16.37
C ARG A 385 -16.25 -7.53 -17.68
N GLU A 386 -17.08 -7.23 -18.67
CA GLU A 386 -16.80 -7.63 -20.04
C GLU A 386 -15.60 -6.86 -20.58
N TYR A 387 -14.76 -7.54 -21.34
CA TYR A 387 -13.66 -6.91 -22.06
C TYR A 387 -13.79 -7.20 -23.55
N LYS A 388 -13.28 -6.30 -24.36
CA LYS A 388 -13.22 -6.42 -25.82
C LYS A 388 -11.82 -6.11 -26.28
N GLU A 389 -11.38 -6.80 -27.33
CA GLU A 389 -10.12 -6.48 -27.98
C GLU A 389 -10.16 -5.01 -28.46
N PRO A 390 -9.17 -4.18 -28.10
CA PRO A 390 -9.14 -2.78 -28.52
C PRO A 390 -8.96 -2.63 -30.03
N ARG A 391 -9.56 -1.59 -30.62
CA ARG A 391 -9.45 -1.36 -32.07
C ARG A 391 -8.01 -1.17 -32.56
N TYR A 392 -7.14 -0.62 -31.73
CA TYR A 392 -5.74 -0.38 -32.09
C TYR A 392 -4.95 -1.69 -32.30
N PHE A 393 -5.41 -2.81 -31.79
CA PHE A 393 -4.80 -4.11 -32.06
C PHE A 393 -4.85 -4.49 -33.53
N GLU A 394 -5.91 -4.09 -34.25
CA GLU A 394 -5.99 -4.28 -35.70
C GLU A 394 -4.91 -3.50 -36.47
N GLU A 395 -4.51 -2.37 -35.95
CA GLU A 395 -3.42 -1.54 -36.51
C GLU A 395 -2.07 -2.17 -36.21
N ILE A 396 -1.84 -2.61 -34.96
CA ILE A 396 -0.60 -3.28 -34.55
C ILE A 396 -0.40 -4.59 -35.34
N LYS A 397 -1.46 -5.38 -35.55
CA LYS A 397 -1.40 -6.62 -36.34
C LYS A 397 -1.05 -6.38 -37.82
N LYS A 398 -1.28 -5.21 -38.36
CA LYS A 398 -0.91 -4.81 -39.72
C LYS A 398 0.50 -4.28 -39.86
N PHE A 399 1.23 -4.14 -38.75
CA PHE A 399 2.60 -3.63 -38.76
C PHE A 399 3.51 -4.57 -39.55
N ASP A 400 4.20 -4.00 -40.55
CA ASP A 400 5.14 -4.74 -41.39
C ASP A 400 6.56 -4.19 -41.13
N LEU A 401 7.48 -5.09 -40.78
CA LEU A 401 8.89 -4.76 -40.57
C LEU A 401 9.55 -4.11 -41.79
N ASN A 402 9.08 -4.42 -42.98
CA ASN A 402 9.57 -3.80 -44.22
C ASN A 402 9.27 -2.29 -44.33
N GLN A 403 8.39 -1.76 -43.47
CA GLN A 403 8.13 -0.32 -43.38
C GLN A 403 9.21 0.43 -42.61
N ILE A 404 10.08 -0.28 -41.88
CA ILE A 404 11.20 0.32 -41.17
C ILE A 404 12.33 0.51 -42.17
N ALA A 405 12.72 1.76 -42.42
CA ALA A 405 13.85 2.05 -43.29
C ALA A 405 15.17 1.57 -42.65
N ASP A 406 16.01 0.93 -43.46
CA ASP A 406 17.37 0.61 -43.03
C ASP A 406 18.16 1.89 -42.74
N ILE A 407 18.97 1.81 -41.70
CA ILE A 407 19.87 2.92 -41.32
C ILE A 407 21.10 2.85 -42.23
N ASP A 408 21.38 3.96 -42.95
CA ASP A 408 22.66 4.10 -43.65
C ASP A 408 23.81 4.02 -42.64
N LEU A 409 24.84 3.22 -42.95
CA LEU A 409 26.04 3.07 -42.11
C LEU A 409 26.73 4.40 -41.83
N ALA A 410 26.66 5.35 -42.77
CA ALA A 410 27.19 6.70 -42.57
C ALA A 410 26.43 7.48 -41.49
N ALA A 411 25.14 7.19 -41.27
CA ALA A 411 24.29 7.80 -40.24
C ALA A 411 24.46 7.13 -38.87
N ALA A 412 25.06 5.95 -38.78
CA ALA A 412 25.15 5.16 -37.53
C ALA A 412 25.74 5.93 -36.33
N PRO A 413 26.80 6.76 -36.46
CA PRO A 413 27.29 7.56 -35.32
C PRO A 413 26.28 8.59 -34.82
N ALA A 414 25.49 9.22 -35.70
CA ALA A 414 24.48 10.18 -35.33
C ALA A 414 23.28 9.50 -34.62
N VAL A 415 22.87 8.34 -35.12
CA VAL A 415 21.84 7.51 -34.52
C VAL A 415 22.26 7.00 -33.13
N ALA A 416 23.50 6.50 -33.01
CA ALA A 416 24.05 6.07 -31.71
C ALA A 416 24.03 7.22 -30.68
N LYS A 417 24.44 8.42 -31.09
CA LYS A 417 24.42 9.61 -30.25
C LYS A 417 22.98 10.00 -29.84
N ALA A 418 22.02 9.92 -30.75
CA ALA A 418 20.61 10.20 -30.47
C ALA A 418 20.03 9.15 -29.49
N LEU A 419 20.34 7.87 -29.67
CA LEU A 419 19.93 6.82 -28.76
C LEU A 419 20.50 7.00 -27.36
N MET A 420 21.78 7.35 -27.22
CA MET A 420 22.41 7.62 -25.93
C MET A 420 21.77 8.81 -25.19
N ALA A 421 21.19 9.75 -25.92
CA ALA A 421 20.47 10.91 -25.36
C ALA A 421 18.98 10.60 -25.08
N HIS A 422 18.45 9.50 -25.60
CA HIS A 422 17.04 9.15 -25.43
C HIS A 422 16.72 8.88 -23.94
N PRO A 423 15.66 9.46 -23.36
CA PRO A 423 15.38 9.38 -21.92
C PRO A 423 15.32 7.95 -21.36
N ASN A 424 14.84 6.98 -22.13
CA ASN A 424 14.76 5.58 -21.70
C ASN A 424 16.09 4.81 -21.79
N ILE A 425 17.06 5.33 -22.56
CA ILE A 425 18.39 4.71 -22.75
C ILE A 425 19.46 5.43 -21.93
N ALA A 426 19.34 6.75 -21.80
CA ALA A 426 20.27 7.59 -21.05
C ALA A 426 20.40 7.13 -19.59
N SER A 427 21.59 7.36 -19.03
CA SER A 427 21.89 7.03 -17.62
C SER A 427 20.87 7.65 -16.66
N LYS A 428 20.40 6.85 -15.71
CA LYS A 428 19.54 7.30 -14.62
C LYS A 428 20.33 7.73 -13.37
N ARG A 429 21.63 8.03 -13.51
CA ARG A 429 22.54 8.40 -12.41
C ARG A 429 21.97 9.51 -11.53
N TRP A 430 21.33 10.53 -12.13
CA TRP A 430 20.70 11.62 -11.38
C TRP A 430 19.64 11.10 -10.39
N VAL A 431 18.92 10.04 -10.74
CA VAL A 431 17.91 9.42 -9.87
C VAL A 431 18.59 8.67 -8.72
N TYR A 432 19.37 7.65 -9.04
CA TYR A 432 19.90 6.74 -8.02
C TYR A 432 20.99 7.36 -7.13
N ASN A 433 21.66 8.43 -7.53
CA ASN A 433 22.60 9.15 -6.66
C ASN A 433 21.91 9.90 -5.51
N GLN A 434 20.58 10.05 -5.52
CA GLN A 434 19.82 10.67 -4.44
C GLN A 434 19.41 9.65 -3.36
N TYR A 435 19.58 8.37 -3.64
CA TYR A 435 19.25 7.27 -2.75
C TYR A 435 20.49 6.76 -2.03
N ASP A 436 20.37 6.57 -0.71
CA ASP A 436 21.38 5.81 0.01
C ASP A 436 21.20 4.32 -0.31
N SER A 437 22.10 3.78 -1.12
CA SER A 437 22.12 2.38 -1.49
C SER A 437 22.97 1.52 -0.55
N MET A 438 23.68 2.14 0.42
CA MET A 438 24.66 1.47 1.27
C MET A 438 24.31 1.46 2.76
N VAL A 439 23.26 2.19 3.20
CA VAL A 439 22.84 2.18 4.59
C VAL A 439 22.57 0.74 5.05
N GLY A 440 22.95 0.42 6.28
CA GLY A 440 22.90 -0.94 6.78
C GLY A 440 24.01 -1.86 6.26
N THR A 441 24.81 -1.45 5.27
CA THR A 441 25.96 -2.21 4.71
C THR A 441 25.61 -3.61 4.21
N VAL A 442 24.43 -3.77 3.61
CA VAL A 442 23.95 -5.06 3.10
C VAL A 442 24.04 -5.19 1.59
N ASN A 443 24.05 -4.06 0.85
CA ASN A 443 24.11 -4.05 -0.61
C ASN A 443 25.48 -4.54 -1.10
N GLN A 444 25.48 -5.60 -1.91
CA GLN A 444 26.68 -6.18 -2.49
C GLN A 444 26.94 -5.66 -3.91
N THR A 445 25.94 -5.19 -4.62
CA THR A 445 26.07 -4.61 -5.95
C THR A 445 26.51 -3.15 -5.94
N THR A 446 26.42 -2.49 -4.78
CA THR A 446 26.75 -1.07 -4.60
C THR A 446 25.93 -0.17 -5.55
N ASN A 447 26.51 0.96 -6.03
CA ASN A 447 25.93 1.81 -7.08
C ASN A 447 26.47 1.48 -8.48
N ALA A 448 27.11 0.33 -8.68
CA ALA A 448 27.48 -0.13 -10.00
C ALA A 448 26.23 -0.58 -10.75
N PRO A 449 26.05 -0.20 -12.02
CA PRO A 449 24.98 -0.72 -12.85
C PRO A 449 24.99 -2.25 -12.86
N SER A 450 23.82 -2.86 -12.58
CA SER A 450 23.64 -4.30 -12.53
C SER A 450 22.20 -4.61 -12.95
N ASP A 451 21.97 -5.80 -13.51
CA ASP A 451 20.63 -6.22 -13.92
C ASP A 451 19.75 -6.54 -12.72
N ALA A 452 20.35 -7.01 -11.62
CA ALA A 452 19.68 -7.21 -10.35
C ALA A 452 20.50 -6.64 -9.18
N ALA A 453 19.79 -6.22 -8.13
CA ALA A 453 20.44 -5.89 -6.85
C ALA A 453 20.67 -7.16 -6.04
N VAL A 454 21.83 -7.28 -5.40
CA VAL A 454 22.16 -8.41 -4.51
C VAL A 454 22.42 -7.88 -3.11
N VAL A 455 21.65 -8.39 -2.16
CA VAL A 455 21.66 -7.92 -0.76
C VAL A 455 22.01 -9.08 0.18
N LYS A 456 22.97 -8.86 1.06
CA LYS A 456 23.38 -9.82 2.10
C LYS A 456 22.33 -9.93 3.20
N VAL A 457 21.95 -11.15 3.55
CA VAL A 457 21.17 -11.42 4.76
C VAL A 457 22.10 -11.52 5.96
N LYS A 458 22.13 -10.50 6.82
CA LYS A 458 23.00 -10.44 8.00
C LYS A 458 22.75 -11.63 8.92
N GLY A 459 23.82 -12.16 9.52
CA GLY A 459 23.75 -13.32 10.40
C GLY A 459 23.58 -14.67 9.68
N SER A 460 23.63 -14.68 8.34
CA SER A 460 23.54 -15.89 7.52
C SER A 460 24.59 -15.91 6.42
N ASN A 461 24.71 -17.05 5.72
CA ASN A 461 25.53 -17.18 4.50
C ASN A 461 24.73 -16.90 3.21
N ARG A 462 23.53 -16.33 3.32
CA ARG A 462 22.64 -16.08 2.20
C ARG A 462 22.70 -14.66 1.71
N SER A 463 22.42 -14.50 0.43
CA SER A 463 22.12 -13.23 -0.22
C SER A 463 20.83 -13.38 -1.03
N ILE A 464 20.14 -12.29 -1.24
CA ILE A 464 18.92 -12.23 -2.05
C ILE A 464 19.20 -11.35 -3.25
N ALA A 465 18.97 -11.89 -4.45
CA ALA A 465 18.93 -11.13 -5.69
C ALA A 465 17.48 -10.65 -5.93
N MET A 466 17.32 -9.43 -6.41
CA MET A 466 16.02 -8.83 -6.66
C MET A 466 16.03 -7.84 -7.81
N THR A 467 14.95 -7.81 -8.57
CA THR A 467 14.75 -6.89 -9.69
C THR A 467 13.26 -6.51 -9.79
N VAL A 468 12.98 -5.45 -10.54
CA VAL A 468 11.64 -5.04 -10.99
C VAL A 468 11.72 -4.70 -12.47
N ASP A 469 10.90 -5.35 -13.28
CA ASP A 469 10.97 -5.28 -14.74
C ASP A 469 9.59 -5.24 -15.37
N CYS A 470 9.38 -4.28 -16.29
CA CYS A 470 8.20 -4.24 -17.14
C CYS A 470 8.42 -3.31 -18.34
N ASN A 471 8.03 -3.74 -19.54
CA ASN A 471 7.94 -2.87 -20.70
C ASN A 471 6.47 -2.65 -21.06
N SER A 472 5.95 -1.48 -20.71
CA SER A 472 4.55 -1.11 -20.94
C SER A 472 4.13 -1.13 -22.40
N ARG A 473 5.03 -0.82 -23.34
CA ARG A 473 4.74 -0.86 -24.78
C ARG A 473 4.53 -2.27 -25.29
N PHE A 474 5.25 -3.26 -24.75
CA PHE A 474 5.03 -4.65 -25.06
C PHE A 474 3.68 -5.14 -24.52
N VAL A 475 3.33 -4.74 -23.28
CA VAL A 475 2.02 -5.05 -22.69
C VAL A 475 0.89 -4.37 -23.46
N TYR A 476 1.09 -3.12 -23.91
CA TYR A 476 0.12 -2.41 -24.74
C TYR A 476 -0.11 -3.09 -26.09
N ALA A 477 0.97 -3.57 -26.74
CA ALA A 477 0.90 -4.23 -28.03
C ALA A 477 0.24 -5.62 -27.96
N ASP A 478 0.56 -6.39 -26.93
CA ASP A 478 0.00 -7.72 -26.67
C ASP A 478 0.10 -7.99 -25.16
N PRO A 479 -0.97 -7.83 -24.37
CA PRO A 479 -0.93 -7.99 -22.92
C PRO A 479 -0.42 -9.36 -22.47
N PHE A 480 -0.78 -10.43 -23.17
CA PHE A 480 -0.35 -11.77 -22.83
C PHE A 480 1.16 -11.96 -23.05
N LYS A 481 1.66 -11.63 -24.24
CA LYS A 481 3.09 -11.73 -24.55
C LYS A 481 3.92 -10.72 -23.76
N GLY A 482 3.41 -9.48 -23.61
CA GLY A 482 4.09 -8.44 -22.83
C GLY A 482 4.29 -8.85 -21.38
N ALA A 483 3.29 -9.47 -20.75
CA ALA A 483 3.42 -10.02 -19.40
C ALA A 483 4.43 -11.17 -19.34
N MET A 484 4.41 -12.09 -20.31
CA MET A 484 5.39 -13.19 -20.41
C MET A 484 6.82 -12.63 -20.56
N ILE A 485 7.01 -11.59 -21.38
CA ILE A 485 8.32 -10.93 -21.57
C ILE A 485 8.78 -10.31 -20.25
N ALA A 486 7.93 -9.61 -19.50
CA ALA A 486 8.29 -9.01 -18.22
C ALA A 486 8.78 -10.07 -17.21
N VAL A 487 8.07 -11.20 -17.10
CA VAL A 487 8.50 -12.31 -16.23
C VAL A 487 9.81 -12.93 -16.70
N ALA A 488 9.99 -13.13 -18.02
CA ALA A 488 11.21 -13.69 -18.58
C ALA A 488 12.42 -12.75 -18.43
N GLU A 489 12.19 -11.44 -18.53
CA GLU A 489 13.22 -10.41 -18.29
C GLU A 489 13.68 -10.45 -16.84
N ALA A 490 12.74 -10.38 -15.89
CA ALA A 490 13.04 -10.48 -14.45
C ALA A 490 13.82 -11.78 -14.13
N ALA A 491 13.40 -12.91 -14.68
CA ALA A 491 14.10 -14.18 -14.47
C ALA A 491 15.53 -14.23 -15.05
N ARG A 492 15.78 -13.51 -16.14
CA ARG A 492 17.15 -13.39 -16.71
C ARG A 492 18.04 -12.45 -15.94
N ASN A 493 17.45 -11.42 -15.35
CA ASN A 493 18.19 -10.42 -14.57
C ASN A 493 18.66 -10.98 -13.22
N LEU A 494 17.95 -11.98 -12.68
CA LEU A 494 18.34 -12.72 -11.46
C LEU A 494 19.40 -13.78 -11.71
#